data_fc152264443ce85b0185e3ee6e19579f
#
_entry.id   fc152264443ce85b0185e3ee6e19579f
#
_cell.length_a   1.000
_cell.length_b   1.000
_cell.length_c   1.000
_cell.angle_alpha   90.00
_cell.angle_beta   90.00
_cell.angle_gamma   90.00
#
_symmetry.space_group_name_H-M   'P 1'
#
loop_
_entity.id
_entity.type
_entity.pdbx_description
1 polymer ?
#
loop_
_entity_poly.entity_id
_entity_poly.type
_entity_poly.pdbx_seq_one_letter_code
_entity_poly.pdbx_strand_id
1 'polypeptide(L)'
;MLIYVCVSSHGYGHAARQAAVLIQLHQLHPQWHLVISSAVDELFLALVLGNVPVTRRTVRWDVGMLQADALGVDQLATLHALAQLNKSLPQVLQREVDWIQSQDSHVVVLADIPPAAAELAHRLDAPLVWMGNFGWDEIYEPLGGAFLHWAAQATKA
;
A
#
# COMPACT_ATOMS: atom_id res chain seq x y z
N MET A 1 -0.32 6.36 -19.74
CA MET A 1 -0.04 5.27 -18.76
C MET A 1 -0.32 5.80 -17.38
N LEU A 2 -0.96 5.00 -16.55
CA LEU A 2 -1.23 5.30 -15.15
C LEU A 2 -0.33 4.42 -14.27
N ILE A 3 0.39 5.03 -13.35
CA ILE A 3 1.19 4.34 -12.32
C ILE A 3 0.44 4.48 -11.00
N TYR A 4 -0.09 3.37 -10.50
CA TYR A 4 -0.86 3.33 -9.26
C TYR A 4 -0.01 2.72 -8.14
N VAL A 5 0.34 3.52 -7.13
CA VAL A 5 1.27 3.11 -6.08
C VAL A 5 0.51 2.84 -4.78
N CYS A 6 0.45 1.56 -4.37
CA CYS A 6 -0.08 1.13 -3.08
C CYS A 6 1.03 1.23 -2.03
N VAL A 7 0.85 2.08 -1.03
CA VAL A 7 1.87 2.33 -0.01
C VAL A 7 1.34 2.02 1.38
N SER A 8 2.11 1.21 2.14
CA SER A 8 1.85 0.98 3.55
C SER A 8 1.80 2.31 4.32
N SER A 9 0.83 2.43 5.19
CA SER A 9 0.73 3.57 6.12
C SER A 9 1.44 3.32 7.46
N HIS A 10 2.16 2.20 7.58
CA HIS A 10 2.94 1.87 8.76
C HIS A 10 4.30 2.59 8.73
N GLY A 11 4.29 3.82 9.22
CA GLY A 11 5.48 4.69 9.25
C GLY A 11 5.71 5.47 7.95
N TYR A 12 6.49 6.54 8.08
CA TYR A 12 6.74 7.47 6.97
C TYR A 12 7.79 7.00 5.97
N GLY A 13 8.59 5.99 6.32
CA GLY A 13 9.68 5.49 5.46
C GLY A 13 9.21 4.97 4.11
N HIS A 14 8.09 4.24 4.09
CA HIS A 14 7.47 3.73 2.86
C HIS A 14 7.05 4.88 1.94
N ALA A 15 6.33 5.85 2.48
CA ALA A 15 5.86 7.01 1.71
C ALA A 15 7.02 7.86 1.19
N ALA A 16 8.06 8.10 1.98
CA ALA A 16 9.25 8.85 1.56
C ALA A 16 9.99 8.14 0.40
N ARG A 17 10.15 6.82 0.50
CA ARG A 17 10.76 5.99 -0.57
C ARG A 17 9.95 6.08 -1.86
N GLN A 18 8.63 5.91 -1.78
CA GLN A 18 7.78 5.96 -2.96
C GLN A 18 7.68 7.37 -3.54
N ALA A 19 7.72 8.41 -2.72
CA ALA A 19 7.80 9.79 -3.21
C ALA A 19 9.07 10.00 -4.05
N ALA A 20 10.24 9.52 -3.60
CA ALA A 20 11.47 9.61 -4.38
C ALA A 20 11.36 8.89 -5.74
N VAL A 21 10.71 7.72 -5.79
CA VAL A 21 10.45 6.99 -7.04
C VAL A 21 9.52 7.79 -7.95
N LEU A 22 8.41 8.33 -7.43
CA LEU A 22 7.45 9.11 -8.20
C LEU A 22 8.07 10.39 -8.77
N ILE A 23 8.96 11.05 -8.01
CA ILE A 23 9.73 12.20 -8.50
C ILE A 23 10.57 11.83 -9.70
N GLN A 24 11.31 10.72 -9.65
CA GLN A 24 12.12 10.25 -10.77
C GLN A 24 11.27 9.82 -11.97
N LEU A 25 10.16 9.11 -11.74
CA LEU A 25 9.24 8.73 -12.81
C LEU A 25 8.66 9.96 -13.50
N HIS A 26 8.30 11.01 -12.76
CA HIS A 26 7.82 12.26 -13.33
C HIS A 26 8.88 12.96 -14.19
N GLN A 27 10.14 12.97 -13.74
CA GLN A 27 11.23 13.55 -14.52
C GLN A 27 11.48 12.82 -15.84
N LEU A 28 11.40 11.48 -15.82
CA LEU A 28 11.63 10.65 -17.01
C LEU A 28 10.42 10.61 -17.94
N HIS A 29 9.21 10.65 -17.38
CA HIS A 29 7.95 10.46 -18.08
C HIS A 29 6.90 11.46 -17.58
N PRO A 30 7.04 12.76 -17.84
CA PRO A 30 6.15 13.80 -17.31
C PRO A 30 4.68 13.66 -17.78
N GLN A 31 4.45 12.88 -18.84
CA GLN A 31 3.10 12.60 -19.38
C GLN A 31 2.38 11.44 -18.66
N TRP A 32 3.04 10.71 -17.75
CA TRP A 32 2.38 9.64 -17.03
C TRP A 32 1.50 10.20 -15.90
N HIS A 33 0.34 9.59 -15.72
CA HIS A 33 -0.53 9.89 -14.59
C HIS A 33 -0.03 9.11 -13.37
N LEU A 34 0.51 9.82 -12.40
CA LEU A 34 1.05 9.24 -11.16
C LEU A 34 0.00 9.32 -10.05
N VAL A 35 -0.21 8.21 -9.38
CA VAL A 35 -1.17 8.08 -8.28
C VAL A 35 -0.48 7.47 -7.07
N ILE A 36 -0.61 8.12 -5.90
CA ILE A 36 -0.21 7.54 -4.62
C ILE A 36 -1.44 7.20 -3.79
N SER A 37 -1.54 5.96 -3.38
CA SER A 37 -2.65 5.43 -2.59
C SER A 37 -2.15 4.95 -1.23
N SER A 38 -2.46 5.70 -0.20
CA SER A 38 -2.01 5.46 1.17
C SER A 38 -2.88 6.20 2.18
N ALA A 39 -2.92 5.72 3.42
CA ALA A 39 -3.50 6.44 4.56
C ALA A 39 -2.45 7.27 5.34
N VAL A 40 -1.26 7.48 4.79
CA VAL A 40 -0.25 8.38 5.35
C VAL A 40 -0.77 9.81 5.33
N ASP A 41 -0.35 10.59 6.33
CA ASP A 41 -0.74 11.99 6.49
C ASP A 41 -0.50 12.82 5.22
N GLU A 42 -1.47 13.64 4.87
CA GLU A 42 -1.46 14.41 3.62
C GLU A 42 -0.38 15.49 3.62
N LEU A 43 -0.10 16.12 4.76
CA LEU A 43 0.94 17.14 4.88
C LEU A 43 2.32 16.52 4.68
N PHE A 44 2.53 15.29 5.20
CA PHE A 44 3.77 14.57 4.96
C PHE A 44 3.93 14.21 3.48
N LEU A 45 2.89 13.68 2.84
CA LEU A 45 2.94 13.40 1.40
C LEU A 45 3.20 14.66 0.58
N ALA A 46 2.61 15.80 0.94
CA ALA A 46 2.87 17.07 0.29
C ALA A 46 4.32 17.51 0.43
N LEU A 47 4.89 17.33 1.64
CA LEU A 47 6.28 17.68 1.92
C LEU A 47 7.26 16.85 1.07
N VAL A 48 7.07 15.52 1.00
CA VAL A 48 8.04 14.63 0.33
C VAL A 48 7.88 14.60 -1.19
N LEU A 49 6.69 14.85 -1.72
CA LEU A 49 6.42 14.92 -3.17
C LEU A 49 6.77 16.28 -3.76
N GLY A 50 6.78 17.34 -2.95
CA GLY A 50 7.01 18.70 -3.43
C GLY A 50 5.98 19.10 -4.49
N ASN A 51 6.47 19.59 -5.63
CA ASN A 51 5.63 20.10 -6.73
C ASN A 51 5.28 19.04 -7.79
N VAL A 52 5.60 17.76 -7.57
CA VAL A 52 5.27 16.70 -8.53
C VAL A 52 3.75 16.52 -8.58
N PRO A 53 3.14 16.55 -9.77
CA PRO A 53 1.70 16.38 -9.92
C PRO A 53 1.31 14.92 -9.71
N VAL A 54 0.91 14.58 -8.49
CA VAL A 54 0.49 13.24 -8.11
C VAL A 54 -0.95 13.28 -7.61
N THR A 55 -1.79 12.44 -8.16
CA THR A 55 -3.14 12.21 -7.64
C THR A 55 -3.05 11.42 -6.34
N ARG A 56 -3.73 11.88 -5.30
CA ARG A 56 -3.74 11.23 -3.99
C ARG A 56 -5.05 10.48 -3.76
N ARG A 57 -4.91 9.27 -3.25
CA ARG A 57 -6.06 8.44 -2.84
C ARG A 57 -5.83 7.96 -1.41
N THR A 58 -6.77 8.29 -0.53
CA THR A 58 -6.68 7.89 0.88
C THR A 58 -7.24 6.49 1.05
N VAL A 59 -6.35 5.51 1.10
CA VAL A 59 -6.67 4.09 1.28
C VAL A 59 -5.76 3.48 2.33
N ARG A 60 -6.35 2.74 3.26
CA ARG A 60 -5.59 1.88 4.19
C ARG A 60 -5.48 0.49 3.58
N TRP A 61 -4.28 0.14 3.12
CA TRP A 61 -3.99 -1.12 2.48
C TRP A 61 -3.58 -2.23 3.43
N ASP A 62 -3.03 -1.85 4.58
CA ASP A 62 -2.52 -2.74 5.61
C ASP A 62 -2.67 -2.12 7.00
N VAL A 63 -2.30 -2.87 8.03
CA VAL A 63 -2.35 -2.41 9.43
C VAL A 63 -0.97 -2.13 9.97
N GLY A 64 0.00 -2.97 9.63
CA GLY A 64 1.29 -3.00 10.33
C GLY A 64 1.17 -3.60 11.73
N MET A 65 2.15 -3.28 12.58
CA MET A 65 2.15 -3.66 13.99
C MET A 65 1.74 -2.45 14.84
N LEU A 66 0.64 -2.57 15.57
CA LEU A 66 0.20 -1.52 16.48
C LEU A 66 1.08 -1.52 17.73
N GLN A 67 1.55 -0.33 18.12
CA GLN A 67 2.40 -0.17 19.29
C GLN A 67 1.56 -0.06 20.56
N ALA A 68 1.95 -0.79 21.60
CA ALA A 68 1.43 -0.64 22.95
C ALA A 68 2.08 0.56 23.66
N ASP A 69 3.39 0.71 23.43
CA ASP A 69 4.24 1.79 23.94
C ASP A 69 5.47 1.97 23.02
N ALA A 70 6.48 2.69 23.49
CA ALA A 70 7.69 2.97 22.70
C ALA A 70 8.53 1.72 22.35
N LEU A 71 8.37 0.61 23.05
CA LEU A 71 9.21 -0.60 22.92
C LEU A 71 8.41 -1.87 22.64
N GLY A 72 7.10 -1.84 22.86
CA GLY A 72 6.24 -3.01 22.77
C GLY A 72 5.17 -2.90 21.67
N VAL A 73 4.72 -4.07 21.19
CA VAL A 73 3.62 -4.17 20.24
C VAL A 73 2.37 -4.71 20.92
N ASP A 74 1.20 -4.15 20.58
CA ASP A 74 -0.10 -4.67 20.99
C ASP A 74 -0.57 -5.72 19.96
N GLN A 75 -0.26 -6.99 20.26
CA GLN A 75 -0.63 -8.10 19.39
C GLN A 75 -2.15 -8.26 19.25
N LEU A 76 -2.90 -8.08 20.35
CA LEU A 76 -4.37 -8.24 20.32
C LEU A 76 -5.03 -7.12 19.51
N ALA A 77 -4.64 -5.88 19.72
CA ALA A 77 -5.13 -4.76 18.93
C ALA A 77 -4.74 -4.92 17.45
N THR A 78 -3.53 -5.40 17.16
CA THR A 78 -3.08 -5.69 15.79
C THR A 78 -3.96 -6.74 15.11
N LEU A 79 -4.21 -7.89 15.77
CA LEU A 79 -5.09 -8.95 15.24
C LEU A 79 -6.52 -8.46 15.00
N HIS A 80 -7.05 -7.67 15.93
CA HIS A 80 -8.36 -7.07 15.77
C HIS A 80 -8.44 -6.12 14.58
N ALA A 81 -7.43 -5.25 14.41
CA ALA A 81 -7.34 -4.33 13.30
C ALA A 81 -7.20 -5.03 11.95
N LEU A 82 -6.39 -6.10 11.88
CA LEU A 82 -6.26 -6.96 10.68
C LEU A 82 -7.60 -7.60 10.29
N ALA A 83 -8.34 -8.13 11.26
CA ALA A 83 -9.66 -8.70 11.03
C ALA A 83 -10.67 -7.65 10.53
N GLN A 84 -10.62 -6.42 11.03
CA GLN A 84 -11.48 -5.32 10.58
C GLN A 84 -11.11 -4.87 9.16
N LEU A 85 -9.83 -4.71 8.88
CA LEU A 85 -9.37 -4.36 7.53
C LEU A 85 -9.82 -5.43 6.51
N ASN A 86 -9.62 -6.71 6.83
CA ASN A 86 -9.99 -7.81 5.93
C ASN A 86 -11.50 -7.82 5.58
N LYS A 87 -12.37 -7.42 6.52
CA LYS A 87 -13.81 -7.30 6.26
C LYS A 87 -14.15 -6.17 5.28
N SER A 88 -13.42 -5.06 5.33
CA SER A 88 -13.66 -3.90 4.47
C SER A 88 -12.93 -3.96 3.13
N LEU A 89 -11.87 -4.78 3.05
CA LEU A 89 -10.97 -4.84 1.89
C LEU A 89 -11.66 -5.13 0.56
N PRO A 90 -12.65 -6.06 0.46
CA PRO A 90 -13.35 -6.31 -0.81
C PRO A 90 -14.04 -5.07 -1.39
N GLN A 91 -14.66 -4.24 -0.53
CA GLN A 91 -15.31 -3.01 -0.95
C GLN A 91 -14.28 -1.93 -1.33
N VAL A 92 -13.18 -1.85 -0.58
CA VAL A 92 -12.06 -0.94 -0.90
C VAL A 92 -11.48 -1.29 -2.26
N LEU A 93 -11.15 -2.56 -2.50
CA LEU A 93 -10.63 -3.03 -3.78
C LEU A 93 -11.58 -2.70 -4.92
N GLN A 94 -12.88 -2.97 -4.78
CA GLN A 94 -13.84 -2.69 -5.83
C GLN A 94 -13.88 -1.19 -6.17
N ARG A 95 -13.93 -0.32 -5.16
CA ARG A 95 -13.92 1.14 -5.36
C ARG A 95 -12.65 1.62 -6.08
N GLU A 96 -11.49 1.05 -5.75
CA GLU A 96 -10.24 1.45 -6.40
C GLU A 96 -10.14 0.89 -7.82
N VAL A 97 -10.63 -0.34 -8.07
CA VAL A 97 -10.75 -0.92 -9.42
C VAL A 97 -11.64 -0.02 -10.30
N ASP A 98 -12.84 0.31 -9.83
CA ASP A 98 -13.79 1.15 -10.59
C ASP A 98 -13.18 2.52 -10.92
N TRP A 99 -12.49 3.12 -9.95
CA TRP A 99 -11.82 4.40 -10.15
C TRP A 99 -10.68 4.29 -11.17
N ILE A 100 -9.81 3.28 -11.06
CA ILE A 100 -8.69 3.08 -11.99
C ILE A 100 -9.21 2.83 -13.41
N GLN A 101 -10.21 1.99 -13.57
CA GLN A 101 -10.80 1.70 -14.88
C GLN A 101 -11.45 2.94 -15.51
N SER A 102 -11.99 3.86 -14.69
CA SER A 102 -12.54 5.12 -15.20
C SER A 102 -11.50 6.08 -15.77
N GLN A 103 -10.19 5.82 -15.55
CA GLN A 103 -9.11 6.67 -16.07
C GLN A 103 -8.74 6.36 -17.53
N ASP A 104 -9.34 5.33 -18.14
CA ASP A 104 -9.12 4.90 -19.54
C ASP A 104 -7.64 4.89 -19.95
N SER A 105 -6.81 4.24 -19.13
CA SER A 105 -5.37 4.20 -19.31
C SER A 105 -4.81 2.81 -19.05
N HIS A 106 -3.74 2.44 -19.74
CA HIS A 106 -2.94 1.29 -19.31
C HIS A 106 -2.39 1.56 -17.91
N VAL A 107 -2.59 0.62 -16.99
CA VAL A 107 -2.17 0.73 -15.60
C VAL A 107 -1.00 -0.20 -15.29
N VAL A 108 -0.10 0.26 -14.43
CA VAL A 108 0.91 -0.54 -13.73
C VAL A 108 0.72 -0.28 -12.24
N VAL A 109 0.65 -1.34 -11.46
CA VAL A 109 0.57 -1.26 -10.00
C VAL A 109 1.98 -1.39 -9.42
N LEU A 110 2.39 -0.41 -8.61
CA LEU A 110 3.55 -0.51 -7.74
C LEU A 110 3.06 -0.76 -6.32
N ALA A 111 3.74 -1.62 -5.56
CA ALA A 111 3.37 -1.91 -4.18
C ALA A 111 4.58 -1.82 -3.26
N ASP A 112 4.46 -0.99 -2.22
CA ASP A 112 5.41 -0.93 -1.12
C ASP A 112 4.80 -1.65 0.08
N ILE A 113 4.98 -2.97 0.04
CA ILE A 113 4.63 -4.05 0.96
C ILE A 113 3.14 -4.42 1.17
N PRO A 114 2.08 -3.63 0.87
CA PRO A 114 0.72 -4.12 1.18
C PRO A 114 0.32 -5.35 0.35
N PRO A 115 0.00 -6.50 0.97
CA PRO A 115 -0.37 -7.72 0.21
C PRO A 115 -1.62 -7.54 -0.66
N ALA A 116 -2.54 -6.66 -0.25
CA ALA A 116 -3.76 -6.36 -1.00
C ALA A 116 -3.51 -5.80 -2.42
N ALA A 117 -2.30 -5.29 -2.70
CA ALA A 117 -1.92 -4.82 -4.03
C ALA A 117 -1.92 -5.93 -5.08
N ALA A 118 -1.62 -7.18 -4.68
CA ALA A 118 -1.69 -8.33 -5.59
C ALA A 118 -3.11 -8.58 -6.08
N GLU A 119 -4.09 -8.57 -5.19
CA GLU A 119 -5.51 -8.72 -5.55
C GLU A 119 -5.99 -7.55 -6.41
N LEU A 120 -5.55 -6.31 -6.12
CA LEU A 120 -5.86 -5.15 -6.95
C LEU A 120 -5.33 -5.33 -8.38
N ALA A 121 -4.05 -5.68 -8.52
CA ALA A 121 -3.42 -5.90 -9.82
C ALA A 121 -4.08 -7.05 -10.60
N HIS A 122 -4.42 -8.14 -9.90
CA HIS A 122 -5.14 -9.27 -10.50
C HIS A 122 -6.51 -8.85 -11.06
N ARG A 123 -7.31 -8.08 -10.29
CA ARG A 123 -8.63 -7.60 -10.76
C ARG A 123 -8.54 -6.64 -11.94
N LEU A 124 -7.42 -5.96 -12.08
CA LEU A 124 -7.17 -5.01 -13.17
C LEU A 124 -6.52 -5.66 -14.38
N ASP A 125 -6.13 -6.93 -14.30
CA ASP A 125 -5.26 -7.59 -15.28
C ASP A 125 -4.00 -6.75 -15.60
N ALA A 126 -3.39 -6.19 -14.53
CA ALA A 126 -2.31 -5.23 -14.62
C ALA A 126 -0.99 -5.80 -14.10
N PRO A 127 0.16 -5.40 -14.68
CA PRO A 127 1.45 -5.71 -14.11
C PRO A 127 1.60 -5.19 -12.69
N LEU A 128 2.20 -6.01 -11.81
CA LEU A 128 2.53 -5.65 -10.45
C LEU A 128 4.04 -5.62 -10.26
N VAL A 129 4.55 -4.55 -9.68
CA VAL A 129 5.96 -4.40 -9.29
C VAL A 129 6.04 -4.20 -7.78
N TRP A 130 6.69 -5.12 -7.10
CA TRP A 130 6.97 -5.02 -5.68
C TRP A 130 8.20 -4.17 -5.40
N MET A 131 8.08 -3.30 -4.42
CA MET A 131 9.17 -2.49 -3.88
C MET A 131 9.13 -2.57 -2.36
N GLY A 132 10.12 -3.18 -1.76
CA GLY A 132 10.17 -3.32 -0.32
C GLY A 132 11.47 -3.99 0.12
N ASN A 133 11.76 -3.90 1.40
CA ASN A 133 12.89 -4.57 2.05
C ASN A 133 12.43 -5.71 2.97
N PHE A 134 11.12 -5.89 3.12
CA PHE A 134 10.47 -7.00 3.85
C PHE A 134 9.01 -7.13 3.39
N GLY A 135 8.37 -8.26 3.72
CA GLY A 135 6.93 -8.48 3.60
C GLY A 135 6.27 -8.60 4.99
N TRP A 136 4.95 -8.48 5.06
CA TRP A 136 4.23 -8.69 6.31
C TRP A 136 4.26 -10.14 6.78
N ASP A 137 4.48 -11.09 5.89
CA ASP A 137 4.75 -12.50 6.22
C ASP A 137 5.99 -12.65 7.10
N GLU A 138 7.10 -11.99 6.76
CA GLU A 138 8.34 -12.01 7.55
C GLU A 138 8.16 -11.42 8.96
N ILE A 139 7.23 -10.46 9.12
CA ILE A 139 6.92 -9.84 10.40
C ILE A 139 5.95 -10.69 11.24
N TYR A 140 4.94 -11.29 10.59
CA TYR A 140 3.87 -12.01 11.30
C TYR A 140 4.26 -13.46 11.63
N GLU A 141 5.03 -14.14 10.79
CA GLU A 141 5.41 -15.54 10.98
C GLU A 141 6.12 -15.81 12.32
N PRO A 142 7.13 -15.03 12.75
CA PRO A 142 7.82 -15.24 14.02
C PRO A 142 6.93 -15.06 15.27
N LEU A 143 5.81 -14.35 15.14
CA LEU A 143 4.86 -14.14 16.26
C LEU A 143 4.02 -15.39 16.54
N GLY A 144 3.89 -16.30 15.56
CA GLY A 144 3.17 -17.55 15.73
C GLY A 144 1.67 -17.39 15.95
N GLY A 145 1.03 -18.46 16.48
CA GLY A 145 -0.37 -18.42 16.89
C GLY A 145 -1.31 -17.91 15.78
N ALA A 146 -2.19 -16.94 16.13
CA ALA A 146 -3.15 -16.37 15.20
C ALA A 146 -2.49 -15.54 14.07
N PHE A 147 -1.23 -15.11 14.21
CA PHE A 147 -0.52 -14.39 13.17
C PHE A 147 -0.13 -15.25 11.98
N LEU A 148 -0.01 -16.58 12.14
CA LEU A 148 0.30 -17.50 11.04
C LEU A 148 -0.73 -17.44 9.91
N HIS A 149 -1.99 -17.19 10.24
CA HIS A 149 -3.03 -16.98 9.23
C HIS A 149 -2.74 -15.76 8.36
N TRP A 150 -2.33 -14.65 8.97
CA TRP A 150 -2.01 -13.40 8.27
C TRP A 150 -0.70 -13.47 7.50
N ALA A 151 0.32 -14.15 8.07
CA ALA A 151 1.55 -14.45 7.34
C ALA A 151 1.26 -15.24 6.06
N ALA A 152 0.49 -16.33 6.15
CA ALA A 152 0.11 -17.14 4.99
C ALA A 152 -0.72 -16.37 3.94
N GLN A 153 -1.50 -15.37 4.34
CA GLN A 153 -2.18 -14.48 3.38
C GLN A 153 -1.19 -13.54 2.68
N ALA A 154 -0.23 -12.98 3.42
CA ALA A 154 0.78 -12.10 2.86
C ALA A 154 1.72 -12.83 1.88
N THR A 155 2.12 -14.06 2.19
CA THR A 155 2.96 -14.90 1.30
C THR A 155 2.29 -15.23 -0.03
N LYS A 156 0.96 -15.25 -0.10
CA LYS A 156 0.21 -15.58 -1.33
C LYS A 156 0.04 -14.39 -2.28
N ALA A 157 0.36 -13.20 -1.83
CA ALA A 157 0.29 -11.98 -2.61
C ALA A 157 1.52 -11.80 -3.49
#